data_3f781d356f5e4a7d2959456f3e7b5082
#
_entry.id   3f781d356f5e4a7d2959456f3e7b5082
#
_cell.length_a   1.000
_cell.length_b   1.000
_cell.length_c   1.000
_cell.angle_alpha   90.00
_cell.angle_beta   90.00
_cell.angle_gamma   90.00
#
_symmetry.space_group_name_H-M   'P 1'
#
loop_
_entity.id
_entity.type
_entity.pdbx_description
1 polymer ?
#
loop_
_entity_poly.entity_id
_entity_poly.type
_entity_poly.pdbx_seq_one_letter_code
_entity_poly.pdbx_strand_id
1 'polypeptide(L)'
;MYRRAAAIAGAVVVAGLLAPVAPAAAAPAGIECGDKRTETLDHVPWPLHRLQPELAWPMSTGSGVVVAVIDSGISGTHPKLAGQLLPGVNMVPANPKAGCDNTHGTLVAAIIAGRVHTAESTFYGVAPDAKIMPIRVLPDQNASNDPEMPKRIGDGVRYAVDHGAGVINLSLHTDPTEYLAQSITYALSHNVVVVAAAGNVGSVTAGQPVYPAAYDGVIAVAGINEDGTHADSSVSGTYVDVAAPGVKIEGPAPQGAGYGTDEAGGTSFAAAYVSGVAALLRAYLPTATVAQIRRRIELTADAPPDGYNPQVGYGVVNPYRALGTILDPRADVRLAAPPPVPPQHPATDPLAGAKRAAAWIAPAGILLAGLLLLVRPVLRRGRARGWRPGAALDRELTRR
;
A
#
# COMPACT_ATOMS: atom_id res chain seq x y z
N MET A 1 58.45 -39.79 -44.65
CA MET A 1 57.39 -38.83 -44.88
C MET A 1 56.32 -39.01 -43.78
N TYR A 2 56.37 -38.22 -42.75
CA TYR A 2 55.43 -38.30 -41.60
C TYR A 2 54.47 -37.09 -41.67
N ARG A 3 53.19 -37.38 -41.86
CA ARG A 3 52.13 -36.35 -41.71
C ARG A 3 51.71 -36.24 -40.25
N ARG A 4 51.92 -35.06 -39.69
CA ARG A 4 51.41 -34.70 -38.32
C ARG A 4 49.96 -34.26 -38.49
N ALA A 5 49.06 -34.98 -37.85
CA ALA A 5 47.67 -34.53 -37.67
C ALA A 5 47.61 -33.58 -36.46
N ALA A 6 47.24 -32.34 -36.68
CA ALA A 6 46.96 -31.36 -35.65
C ALA A 6 45.52 -31.52 -35.18
N ALA A 7 45.35 -31.80 -33.90
CA ALA A 7 44.07 -31.82 -33.25
C ALA A 7 43.69 -30.38 -32.85
N ILE A 8 42.67 -29.82 -33.48
CA ILE A 8 42.09 -28.55 -33.13
C ILE A 8 41.14 -28.81 -31.93
N ALA A 9 41.50 -28.34 -30.75
CA ALA A 9 40.62 -28.28 -29.61
C ALA A 9 39.75 -27.03 -29.69
N GLY A 10 38.50 -27.21 -30.10
CA GLY A 10 37.52 -26.12 -30.08
C GLY A 10 37.18 -25.70 -28.63
N ALA A 11 37.64 -24.55 -28.20
CA ALA A 11 37.17 -23.89 -27.02
C ALA A 11 35.85 -23.17 -27.31
N VAL A 12 34.74 -23.72 -26.86
CA VAL A 12 33.46 -23.01 -26.87
C VAL A 12 33.54 -21.95 -25.80
N VAL A 13 33.80 -20.71 -26.16
CA VAL A 13 33.66 -19.55 -25.30
C VAL A 13 32.18 -19.21 -25.25
N VAL A 14 31.51 -19.59 -24.16
CA VAL A 14 30.17 -19.06 -23.80
C VAL A 14 30.39 -17.64 -23.34
N ALA A 15 30.36 -16.70 -24.27
CA ALA A 15 30.24 -15.27 -23.93
C ALA A 15 28.84 -15.03 -23.37
N GLY A 16 28.70 -15.09 -22.05
CA GLY A 16 27.52 -14.65 -21.35
C GLY A 16 27.36 -13.15 -21.63
N LEU A 17 26.33 -12.78 -22.37
CA LEU A 17 25.85 -11.41 -22.47
C LEU A 17 25.38 -10.95 -21.08
N LEU A 18 26.30 -10.46 -20.27
CA LEU A 18 26.00 -9.61 -19.11
C LEU A 18 25.54 -8.26 -19.71
N ALA A 19 24.25 -8.17 -20.02
CA ALA A 19 23.65 -6.86 -20.20
C ALA A 19 23.88 -6.07 -18.91
N PRO A 20 24.38 -4.84 -18.96
CA PRO A 20 24.46 -4.00 -17.78
C PRO A 20 23.04 -3.84 -17.24
N VAL A 21 22.78 -4.36 -16.05
CA VAL A 21 21.58 -4.00 -15.29
C VAL A 21 21.71 -2.51 -15.02
N ALA A 22 20.92 -1.72 -15.71
CA ALA A 22 20.80 -0.30 -15.41
C ALA A 22 20.47 -0.21 -13.89
N PRO A 23 21.15 0.63 -13.12
CA PRO A 23 20.76 0.84 -11.75
C PRO A 23 19.29 1.25 -11.77
N ALA A 24 18.45 0.54 -11.02
CA ALA A 24 17.09 0.96 -10.78
C ALA A 24 17.19 2.42 -10.31
N ALA A 25 16.51 3.32 -11.02
CA ALA A 25 16.42 4.70 -10.59
C ALA A 25 15.94 4.64 -9.12
N ALA A 26 16.71 5.21 -8.21
CA ALA A 26 16.29 5.33 -6.83
C ALA A 26 14.92 6.02 -6.87
N ALA A 27 13.93 5.42 -6.21
CA ALA A 27 12.66 6.09 -6.02
C ALA A 27 12.94 7.48 -5.43
N PRO A 28 12.28 8.54 -5.92
CA PRO A 28 12.49 9.87 -5.37
C PRO A 28 12.30 9.81 -3.86
N ALA A 29 13.18 10.43 -3.12
CA ALA A 29 13.17 10.45 -1.67
C ALA A 29 11.82 11.05 -1.22
N GLY A 30 10.96 10.23 -0.61
CA GLY A 30 9.72 10.69 0.01
C GLY A 30 10.00 11.65 1.17
N ILE A 31 8.95 12.14 1.83
CA ILE A 31 9.08 12.92 3.06
C ILE A 31 9.63 12.01 4.15
N GLU A 32 10.91 12.13 4.47
CA GLU A 32 11.55 11.30 5.47
C GLU A 32 11.40 11.88 6.87
N CYS A 33 11.35 10.99 7.83
CA CYS A 33 11.32 11.34 9.23
C CYS A 33 12.63 12.03 9.65
N GLY A 34 12.50 13.08 10.44
CA GLY A 34 13.64 13.89 10.89
C GLY A 34 14.00 15.03 9.96
N ASP A 35 13.49 15.05 8.74
CA ASP A 35 13.70 16.15 7.82
C ASP A 35 12.93 17.38 8.28
N LYS A 36 13.66 18.41 8.64
CA LYS A 36 13.08 19.73 8.86
C LYS A 36 12.94 20.43 7.52
N ARG A 37 11.70 20.48 7.05
CA ARG A 37 11.38 21.14 5.79
C ARG A 37 11.04 22.61 5.97
N THR A 38 11.47 23.43 5.03
CA THR A 38 11.20 24.87 4.97
C THR A 38 10.64 25.29 3.61
N GLU A 39 10.54 24.36 2.68
CA GLU A 39 10.03 24.61 1.33
C GLU A 39 8.57 25.05 1.41
N THR A 40 8.26 26.12 0.72
CA THR A 40 6.90 26.63 0.58
C THR A 40 6.19 25.95 -0.59
N LEU A 41 4.89 25.82 -0.50
CA LEU A 41 4.05 25.34 -1.58
C LEU A 41 3.37 26.55 -2.24
N ASP A 42 3.79 26.92 -3.44
CA ASP A 42 3.37 28.10 -4.17
C ASP A 42 2.18 27.86 -5.13
N HIS A 43 1.76 26.61 -5.24
CA HIS A 43 0.64 26.17 -6.07
C HIS A 43 -0.34 25.30 -5.27
N VAL A 44 -1.56 25.20 -5.75
CA VAL A 44 -2.54 24.24 -5.20
C VAL A 44 -2.17 22.83 -5.65
N PRO A 45 -1.96 21.88 -4.74
CA PRO A 45 -1.70 20.48 -5.09
C PRO A 45 -2.76 19.93 -6.04
N TRP A 46 -2.33 19.11 -7.02
CA TRP A 46 -3.25 18.56 -8.00
C TRP A 46 -4.46 17.80 -7.40
N PRO A 47 -4.32 17.08 -6.26
CA PRO A 47 -5.46 16.43 -5.65
C PRO A 47 -6.55 17.40 -5.21
N LEU A 48 -6.16 18.56 -4.68
CA LEU A 48 -7.10 19.60 -4.25
C LEU A 48 -7.73 20.28 -5.45
N HIS A 49 -6.94 20.51 -6.51
CA HIS A 49 -7.47 21.02 -7.77
C HIS A 49 -8.46 20.05 -8.43
N ARG A 50 -8.23 18.72 -8.30
CA ARG A 50 -9.13 17.69 -8.84
C ARG A 50 -10.41 17.54 -8.03
N LEU A 51 -10.32 17.58 -6.70
CA LEU A 51 -11.46 17.32 -5.82
C LEU A 51 -12.26 18.56 -5.47
N GLN A 52 -11.64 19.73 -5.48
CA GLN A 52 -12.24 21.03 -5.17
C GLN A 52 -13.12 21.02 -3.90
N PRO A 53 -12.60 20.54 -2.74
CA PRO A 53 -13.42 20.39 -1.55
C PRO A 53 -13.98 21.73 -1.04
N GLU A 54 -13.35 22.85 -1.37
CA GLU A 54 -13.79 24.20 -1.05
C GLU A 54 -15.19 24.53 -1.61
N LEU A 55 -15.60 23.88 -2.69
CA LEU A 55 -16.95 24.04 -3.23
C LEU A 55 -18.02 23.42 -2.32
N ALA A 56 -17.64 22.48 -1.47
CA ALA A 56 -18.54 21.86 -0.50
C ALA A 56 -18.63 22.63 0.83
N TRP A 57 -17.66 23.49 1.16
CA TRP A 57 -17.57 24.16 2.46
C TRP A 57 -18.73 25.11 2.80
N PRO A 58 -19.42 25.75 1.85
CA PRO A 58 -20.65 26.47 2.18
C PRO A 58 -21.74 25.60 2.82
N MET A 59 -21.68 24.26 2.60
CA MET A 59 -22.62 23.29 3.17
C MET A 59 -22.05 22.64 4.45
N SER A 60 -20.74 22.34 4.48
CA SER A 60 -20.08 21.70 5.63
C SER A 60 -18.56 21.83 5.52
N THR A 61 -17.90 22.16 6.63
CA THR A 61 -16.44 22.16 6.81
C THR A 61 -15.96 20.99 7.68
N GLY A 62 -16.86 20.07 8.04
CA GLY A 62 -16.55 18.97 8.97
C GLY A 62 -16.59 19.37 10.45
N SER A 63 -17.06 20.56 10.80
CA SER A 63 -17.12 21.05 12.18
C SER A 63 -17.89 20.09 13.09
N GLY A 64 -17.35 19.85 14.29
CA GLY A 64 -17.92 18.94 15.29
C GLY A 64 -17.65 17.45 15.06
N VAL A 65 -16.98 17.08 13.95
CA VAL A 65 -16.61 15.69 13.67
C VAL A 65 -15.19 15.40 14.12
N VAL A 66 -15.01 14.26 14.77
CA VAL A 66 -13.71 13.68 15.12
C VAL A 66 -13.39 12.58 14.13
N VAL A 67 -12.24 12.70 13.45
CA VAL A 67 -11.67 11.66 12.62
C VAL A 67 -10.50 11.01 13.34
N ALA A 68 -10.64 9.74 13.68
CA ALA A 68 -9.53 8.97 14.23
C ALA A 68 -8.61 8.52 13.09
N VAL A 69 -7.34 8.88 13.18
CA VAL A 69 -6.30 8.44 12.23
C VAL A 69 -5.46 7.38 12.93
N ILE A 70 -5.67 6.14 12.51
CA ILE A 70 -4.97 4.96 13.04
C ILE A 70 -3.79 4.67 12.12
N ASP A 71 -2.58 5.07 12.55
CA ASP A 71 -1.41 5.17 11.68
C ASP A 71 -0.08 5.11 12.46
N SER A 72 1.01 5.61 11.89
CA SER A 72 2.36 5.69 12.47
C SER A 72 2.53 6.81 13.53
N GLY A 73 1.49 7.57 13.81
CA GLY A 73 1.52 8.76 14.66
C GLY A 73 1.42 10.06 13.85
N ILE A 74 1.19 11.17 14.52
CA ILE A 74 0.96 12.48 13.90
C ILE A 74 1.76 13.55 14.63
N SER A 75 2.47 14.40 13.89
CA SER A 75 3.07 15.61 14.42
C SER A 75 2.10 16.79 14.35
N GLY A 76 1.87 17.42 15.49
CA GLY A 76 1.06 18.65 15.56
C GLY A 76 1.87 19.94 15.42
N THR A 77 3.17 19.85 15.08
CA THR A 77 4.06 21.02 15.06
C THR A 77 3.88 21.90 13.82
N HIS A 78 3.40 21.30 12.70
CA HIS A 78 3.17 22.06 11.48
C HIS A 78 1.97 23.02 11.64
N PRO A 79 2.05 24.28 11.14
CA PRO A 79 0.95 25.26 11.28
C PRO A 79 -0.40 24.78 10.74
N LYS A 80 -0.39 23.92 9.72
CA LYS A 80 -1.61 23.33 9.13
C LYS A 80 -2.35 22.41 10.07
N LEU A 81 -1.68 21.84 11.08
CA LEU A 81 -2.29 20.95 12.07
C LEU A 81 -2.42 21.60 13.46
N ALA A 82 -1.96 22.85 13.61
CA ALA A 82 -2.04 23.56 14.87
C ALA A 82 -3.50 23.70 15.37
N GLY A 83 -3.79 23.12 16.54
CA GLY A 83 -5.14 23.10 17.13
C GLY A 83 -6.13 22.14 16.47
N GLN A 84 -5.68 21.31 15.52
CA GLN A 84 -6.54 20.27 14.92
C GLN A 84 -6.50 18.95 15.69
N LEU A 85 -5.42 18.69 16.43
CA LEU A 85 -5.23 17.42 17.11
C LEU A 85 -5.92 17.42 18.48
N LEU A 86 -6.68 16.38 18.75
CA LEU A 86 -7.17 15.99 20.06
C LEU A 86 -6.14 15.11 20.79
N PRO A 87 -6.30 14.89 22.10
CA PRO A 87 -5.55 13.84 22.80
C PRO A 87 -5.71 12.50 22.07
N GLY A 88 -4.60 11.82 21.87
CA GLY A 88 -4.54 10.52 21.19
C GLY A 88 -3.87 9.46 22.06
N VAL A 89 -3.62 8.29 21.49
CA VAL A 89 -2.97 7.19 22.18
C VAL A 89 -1.85 6.58 21.32
N ASN A 90 -0.77 6.17 22.00
CA ASN A 90 0.30 5.39 21.40
C ASN A 90 0.21 3.95 21.93
N MET A 91 -0.10 3.01 21.02
CA MET A 91 -0.23 1.59 21.33
C MET A 91 1.02 0.78 20.91
N VAL A 92 2.00 1.46 20.30
CA VAL A 92 3.27 0.81 19.95
C VAL A 92 4.12 0.65 21.19
N PRO A 93 4.68 -0.54 21.46
CA PRO A 93 5.60 -0.76 22.57
C PRO A 93 6.76 0.25 22.54
N ALA A 94 7.24 0.65 23.72
CA ALA A 94 8.32 1.63 23.84
C ALA A 94 9.54 1.22 23.01
N ASN A 95 9.80 1.97 21.94
CA ASN A 95 10.98 1.82 21.10
C ASN A 95 11.76 3.14 21.19
N PRO A 96 13.07 3.12 21.57
CA PRO A 96 13.88 4.33 21.64
C PRO A 96 13.99 5.09 20.31
N LYS A 97 13.73 4.43 19.17
CA LYS A 97 13.67 5.04 17.83
C LYS A 97 12.29 5.57 17.46
N ALA A 98 11.30 5.42 18.32
CA ALA A 98 9.89 5.70 18.04
C ALA A 98 9.51 7.19 17.94
N GLY A 99 10.45 8.11 18.04
CA GLY A 99 10.18 9.55 17.94
C GLY A 99 10.13 10.08 16.52
N CYS A 100 10.43 9.22 15.54
CA CYS A 100 10.73 9.66 14.17
C CYS A 100 9.66 9.31 13.12
N ASP A 101 8.68 8.46 13.41
CA ASP A 101 7.90 7.77 12.38
C ASP A 101 6.48 8.32 12.19
N ASN A 102 6.32 9.61 12.25
CA ASN A 102 5.01 10.26 12.13
C ASN A 102 4.79 10.97 10.78
N THR A 103 5.67 10.79 9.81
CA THR A 103 5.60 11.47 8.50
C THR A 103 4.32 11.11 7.78
N HIS A 104 4.06 9.79 7.60
CA HIS A 104 2.91 9.28 6.88
C HIS A 104 1.59 9.71 7.56
N GLY A 105 1.43 9.44 8.86
CA GLY A 105 0.22 9.82 9.59
C GLY A 105 0.02 11.35 9.65
N THR A 106 1.10 12.15 9.64
CA THR A 106 1.01 13.61 9.59
C THR A 106 0.43 14.09 8.27
N LEU A 107 0.90 13.54 7.15
CA LEU A 107 0.36 13.87 5.82
C LEU A 107 -1.09 13.42 5.68
N VAL A 108 -1.42 12.20 6.12
CA VAL A 108 -2.82 11.69 6.17
C VAL A 108 -3.72 12.63 6.98
N ALA A 109 -3.32 13.05 8.16
CA ALA A 109 -4.09 13.97 9.00
C ALA A 109 -4.27 15.34 8.35
N ALA A 110 -3.24 15.86 7.68
CA ALA A 110 -3.29 17.13 6.98
C ALA A 110 -4.20 17.10 5.75
N ILE A 111 -4.21 16.00 5.00
CA ILE A 111 -5.16 15.78 3.89
C ILE A 111 -6.61 15.81 4.40
N ILE A 112 -6.87 15.21 5.56
CA ILE A 112 -8.20 15.19 6.15
C ILE A 112 -8.61 16.58 6.65
N ALA A 113 -7.79 17.21 7.51
CA ALA A 113 -8.21 18.36 8.32
C ALA A 113 -7.17 19.50 8.38
N GLY A 114 -6.31 19.63 7.37
CA GLY A 114 -5.36 20.75 7.30
C GLY A 114 -6.08 22.09 7.23
N ARG A 115 -5.66 23.07 8.05
CA ARG A 115 -6.31 24.38 8.18
C ARG A 115 -6.19 25.20 6.90
N VAL A 116 -7.25 25.92 6.53
CA VAL A 116 -7.30 26.81 5.37
C VAL A 116 -6.45 28.07 5.59
N HIS A 117 -6.65 28.73 6.71
CA HIS A 117 -6.08 30.07 6.99
C HIS A 117 -4.73 29.95 7.70
N THR A 118 -3.69 29.68 6.93
CA THR A 118 -2.32 29.95 7.35
C THR A 118 -1.72 30.78 6.24
N ALA A 119 -1.21 31.98 6.57
CA ALA A 119 -0.58 32.86 5.59
C ALA A 119 0.43 32.05 4.77
N GLU A 120 0.41 32.18 3.45
CA GLU A 120 1.44 31.69 2.52
C GLU A 120 1.34 30.24 2.02
N SER A 121 0.25 29.50 2.23
CA SER A 121 0.15 28.15 1.65
C SER A 121 -1.17 27.88 0.96
N THR A 122 -1.08 27.32 -0.22
CA THR A 122 -2.17 26.84 -1.07
C THR A 122 -2.68 25.44 -0.66
N PHE A 123 -2.07 24.81 0.35
CA PHE A 123 -2.50 23.54 0.91
C PHE A 123 -3.63 23.70 1.94
N TYR A 124 -4.63 22.82 1.87
CA TYR A 124 -5.71 22.69 2.84
C TYR A 124 -6.25 21.26 2.87
N GLY A 125 -6.83 20.87 3.99
CA GLY A 125 -7.51 19.58 4.12
C GLY A 125 -8.92 19.61 3.54
N VAL A 126 -9.48 18.43 3.30
CA VAL A 126 -10.85 18.28 2.76
C VAL A 126 -11.91 18.82 3.73
N ALA A 127 -11.76 18.53 5.02
CA ALA A 127 -12.65 18.91 6.12
C ALA A 127 -11.89 19.77 7.16
N PRO A 128 -11.63 21.06 6.86
CA PRO A 128 -10.66 21.87 7.62
C PRO A 128 -11.07 22.18 9.07
N ASP A 129 -12.33 22.01 9.44
CA ASP A 129 -12.83 22.20 10.82
C ASP A 129 -13.07 20.89 11.57
N ALA A 130 -12.83 19.73 10.95
CA ALA A 130 -12.82 18.46 11.65
C ALA A 130 -11.63 18.37 12.62
N LYS A 131 -11.77 17.58 13.67
CA LYS A 131 -10.69 17.30 14.62
C LYS A 131 -10.09 15.92 14.38
N ILE A 132 -8.80 15.81 14.58
CA ILE A 132 -8.05 14.57 14.41
C ILE A 132 -7.75 13.96 15.77
N MET A 133 -8.07 12.68 15.94
CA MET A 133 -7.65 11.86 17.06
C MET A 133 -6.51 10.96 16.62
N PRO A 134 -5.25 11.23 17.03
CA PRO A 134 -4.10 10.41 16.67
C PRO A 134 -4.12 9.07 17.43
N ILE A 135 -4.06 7.96 16.69
CA ILE A 135 -3.94 6.61 17.29
C ILE A 135 -2.76 5.92 16.62
N ARG A 136 -1.64 5.86 17.33
CA ARG A 136 -0.43 5.25 16.81
C ARG A 136 -0.45 3.75 17.03
N VAL A 137 -0.44 2.99 15.95
CA VAL A 137 -0.40 1.51 15.94
C VAL A 137 0.81 0.96 15.18
N LEU A 138 1.42 1.76 14.30
CA LEU A 138 2.58 1.38 13.53
C LEU A 138 3.86 1.99 14.15
N PRO A 139 4.92 1.21 14.34
CA PRO A 139 6.23 1.74 14.74
C PRO A 139 6.83 2.61 13.62
N ASP A 140 6.62 2.21 12.36
CA ASP A 140 6.93 2.94 11.13
C ASP A 140 5.94 2.54 10.02
N GLN A 141 5.96 3.23 8.90
CA GLN A 141 5.04 2.97 7.78
C GLN A 141 5.29 1.62 7.07
N ASN A 142 6.41 0.95 7.34
CA ASN A 142 6.82 -0.30 6.69
C ASN A 142 6.66 -1.55 7.60
N ALA A 143 6.05 -1.40 8.78
CA ALA A 143 5.96 -2.47 9.78
C ALA A 143 4.89 -3.52 9.47
N SER A 144 4.82 -4.01 8.22
CA SER A 144 3.78 -4.94 7.77
C SER A 144 3.85 -6.37 8.33
N ASN A 145 4.98 -6.76 8.94
CA ASN A 145 5.22 -8.14 9.39
C ASN A 145 5.14 -8.34 10.92
N ASP A 146 4.52 -7.42 11.64
CA ASP A 146 4.35 -7.55 13.08
C ASP A 146 3.09 -8.36 13.40
N PRO A 147 3.20 -9.55 14.03
CA PRO A 147 2.05 -10.42 14.33
C PRO A 147 1.05 -9.80 15.29
N GLU A 148 1.45 -8.81 16.10
CA GLU A 148 0.58 -8.09 17.02
C GLU A 148 -0.15 -6.91 16.34
N MET A 149 0.20 -6.58 15.11
CA MET A 149 -0.37 -5.43 14.42
C MET A 149 -1.90 -5.53 14.24
N PRO A 150 -2.50 -6.68 13.82
CA PRO A 150 -3.96 -6.79 13.70
C PRO A 150 -4.68 -6.51 15.03
N LYS A 151 -4.09 -6.96 16.13
CA LYS A 151 -4.64 -6.71 17.47
C LYS A 151 -4.55 -5.22 17.85
N ARG A 152 -3.40 -4.59 17.62
CA ARG A 152 -3.24 -3.16 17.91
C ARG A 152 -4.18 -2.29 17.08
N ILE A 153 -4.40 -2.63 15.80
CA ILE A 153 -5.37 -1.94 14.96
C ILE A 153 -6.78 -2.12 15.54
N GLY A 154 -7.16 -3.34 15.92
CA GLY A 154 -8.45 -3.61 16.55
C GLY A 154 -8.65 -2.84 17.85
N ASP A 155 -7.63 -2.78 18.71
CA ASP A 155 -7.64 -1.96 19.94
C ASP A 155 -7.79 -0.47 19.62
N GLY A 156 -7.09 0.01 18.57
CA GLY A 156 -7.18 1.39 18.08
C GLY A 156 -8.58 1.74 17.56
N VAL A 157 -9.22 0.83 16.84
CA VAL A 157 -10.60 0.99 16.34
C VAL A 157 -11.56 1.12 17.53
N ARG A 158 -11.46 0.23 18.53
CA ARG A 158 -12.31 0.30 19.73
C ARG A 158 -12.08 1.60 20.50
N TYR A 159 -10.80 1.96 20.71
CA TYR A 159 -10.45 3.23 21.35
C TYR A 159 -11.10 4.42 20.64
N ALA A 160 -11.02 4.47 19.30
CA ALA A 160 -11.61 5.54 18.50
C ALA A 160 -13.13 5.66 18.75
N VAL A 161 -13.84 4.54 18.72
CA VAL A 161 -15.29 4.49 18.99
C VAL A 161 -15.62 4.99 20.40
N ASP A 162 -14.93 4.47 21.41
CA ASP A 162 -15.17 4.77 22.81
C ASP A 162 -14.85 6.23 23.18
N HIS A 163 -14.04 6.91 22.33
CA HIS A 163 -13.67 8.33 22.49
C HIS A 163 -14.36 9.25 21.49
N GLY A 164 -15.45 8.79 20.85
CA GLY A 164 -16.35 9.63 20.08
C GLY A 164 -15.91 9.96 18.66
N ALA A 165 -15.09 9.14 18.03
CA ALA A 165 -14.81 9.28 16.61
C ALA A 165 -16.09 9.08 15.78
N GLY A 166 -16.35 9.97 14.83
CA GLY A 166 -17.43 9.82 13.83
C GLY A 166 -16.95 9.14 12.53
N VAL A 167 -15.62 9.19 12.29
CA VAL A 167 -14.94 8.58 11.16
C VAL A 167 -13.63 7.96 11.64
N ILE A 168 -13.28 6.81 11.13
CA ILE A 168 -11.99 6.15 11.33
C ILE A 168 -11.29 6.02 9.97
N ASN A 169 -10.07 6.53 9.88
CA ASN A 169 -9.17 6.35 8.74
C ASN A 169 -8.15 5.26 9.03
N LEU A 170 -8.06 4.28 8.13
CA LEU A 170 -7.13 3.15 8.17
C LEU A 170 -6.27 3.16 6.90
N SER A 171 -5.23 4.01 6.90
CA SER A 171 -4.24 4.13 5.81
C SER A 171 -3.15 3.06 5.93
N LEU A 172 -3.57 1.81 6.08
CA LEU A 172 -2.70 0.65 6.35
C LEU A 172 -3.37 -0.65 5.88
N HIS A 173 -2.59 -1.73 5.87
CA HIS A 173 -3.11 -3.09 5.65
C HIS A 173 -2.48 -4.05 6.67
N THR A 174 -3.17 -5.17 6.92
CA THR A 174 -2.72 -6.22 7.82
C THR A 174 -3.40 -7.55 7.48
N ASP A 175 -2.93 -8.64 8.08
CA ASP A 175 -3.61 -9.92 7.98
C ASP A 175 -4.98 -9.87 8.65
N PRO A 176 -6.00 -10.55 8.08
CA PRO A 176 -7.30 -10.64 8.71
C PRO A 176 -7.24 -11.51 9.98
N THR A 177 -7.87 -11.02 11.03
CA THR A 177 -8.08 -11.80 12.26
C THR A 177 -9.52 -11.62 12.73
N GLU A 178 -10.02 -12.61 13.46
CA GLU A 178 -11.36 -12.55 14.05
C GLU A 178 -11.52 -11.33 14.97
N TYR A 179 -10.50 -11.00 15.76
CA TYR A 179 -10.54 -9.85 16.65
C TYR A 179 -10.62 -8.52 15.89
N LEU A 180 -9.88 -8.38 14.79
CA LEU A 180 -9.95 -7.18 13.94
C LEU A 180 -11.33 -7.06 13.29
N ALA A 181 -11.87 -8.17 12.74
CA ALA A 181 -13.20 -8.20 12.14
C ALA A 181 -14.28 -7.78 13.15
N GLN A 182 -14.22 -8.30 14.39
CA GLN A 182 -15.11 -7.92 15.48
C GLN A 182 -14.96 -6.44 15.86
N SER A 183 -13.75 -5.89 15.83
CA SER A 183 -13.50 -4.47 16.13
C SER A 183 -14.04 -3.55 15.04
N ILE A 184 -13.93 -3.93 13.77
CA ILE A 184 -14.58 -3.22 12.64
C ILE A 184 -16.10 -3.28 12.79
N THR A 185 -16.66 -4.46 13.05
CA THR A 185 -18.11 -4.62 13.31
C THR A 185 -18.58 -3.75 14.48
N TYR A 186 -17.77 -3.66 15.54
CA TYR A 186 -18.04 -2.77 16.68
C TYR A 186 -18.15 -1.31 16.22
N ALA A 187 -17.21 -0.80 15.42
CA ALA A 187 -17.26 0.57 14.93
C ALA A 187 -18.50 0.82 14.06
N LEU A 188 -18.81 -0.07 13.14
CA LEU A 188 -19.97 0.06 12.26
C LEU A 188 -21.30 0.02 13.03
N SER A 189 -21.41 -0.83 14.07
CA SER A 189 -22.61 -0.93 14.92
C SER A 189 -22.81 0.30 15.80
N HIS A 190 -21.74 1.06 16.09
CA HIS A 190 -21.79 2.34 16.79
C HIS A 190 -21.92 3.52 15.83
N ASN A 191 -22.29 3.25 14.58
CA ASN A 191 -22.50 4.27 13.53
C ASN A 191 -21.24 5.09 13.20
N VAL A 192 -20.04 4.52 13.36
CA VAL A 192 -18.76 5.13 12.98
C VAL A 192 -18.39 4.72 11.58
N VAL A 193 -18.13 5.69 10.70
CA VAL A 193 -17.71 5.41 9.30
C VAL A 193 -16.26 4.92 9.32
N VAL A 194 -15.99 3.79 8.68
CA VAL A 194 -14.63 3.25 8.53
C VAL A 194 -14.22 3.36 7.07
N VAL A 195 -13.10 4.03 6.84
CA VAL A 195 -12.49 4.20 5.51
C VAL A 195 -11.11 3.56 5.52
N ALA A 196 -10.81 2.75 4.52
CA ALA A 196 -9.54 2.04 4.45
C ALA A 196 -8.91 2.05 3.05
N ALA A 197 -7.60 2.03 3.02
CA ALA A 197 -6.78 1.91 1.82
C ALA A 197 -6.97 0.54 1.16
N ALA A 198 -7.22 0.51 -0.16
CA ALA A 198 -7.43 -0.74 -0.90
C ALA A 198 -6.16 -1.60 -1.00
N GLY A 199 -4.99 -1.03 -0.70
CA GLY A 199 -3.69 -1.70 -0.74
C GLY A 199 -2.83 -1.27 -1.92
N ASN A 200 -1.51 -1.46 -1.76
CA ASN A 200 -0.52 -1.06 -2.77
C ASN A 200 0.11 -2.30 -3.41
N VAL A 201 0.34 -2.23 -4.72
CA VAL A 201 1.05 -3.27 -5.48
C VAL A 201 2.45 -3.47 -4.93
N GLY A 202 2.84 -4.73 -4.71
CA GLY A 202 4.12 -5.08 -4.09
C GLY A 202 4.11 -5.18 -2.57
N SER A 203 3.13 -4.56 -1.89
CA SER A 203 2.96 -4.68 -0.44
C SER A 203 1.95 -5.78 -0.05
N VAL A 204 1.12 -6.21 -1.00
CA VAL A 204 0.08 -7.23 -0.78
C VAL A 204 0.11 -8.29 -1.89
N THR A 205 -0.46 -9.46 -1.61
CA THR A 205 -0.57 -10.53 -2.61
C THR A 205 -1.59 -10.17 -3.67
N ALA A 206 -1.18 -10.16 -4.93
CA ALA A 206 -2.04 -9.82 -6.06
C ALA A 206 -3.29 -10.73 -6.12
N GLY A 207 -4.46 -10.14 -6.34
CA GLY A 207 -5.73 -10.85 -6.49
C GLY A 207 -6.35 -11.34 -5.17
N GLN A 208 -5.75 -11.03 -4.03
CA GLN A 208 -6.33 -11.34 -2.72
C GLN A 208 -7.02 -10.10 -2.14
N PRO A 209 -8.09 -10.30 -1.33
CA PRO A 209 -8.70 -9.22 -0.58
C PRO A 209 -7.70 -8.60 0.40
N VAL A 210 -7.68 -7.28 0.51
CA VAL A 210 -6.81 -6.53 1.42
C VAL A 210 -7.60 -6.08 2.63
N TYR A 211 -7.12 -6.39 3.82
CA TYR A 211 -7.79 -6.01 5.06
C TYR A 211 -7.05 -4.86 5.77
N PRO A 212 -7.82 -3.94 6.39
CA PRO A 212 -9.26 -4.00 6.70
C PRO A 212 -10.21 -3.55 5.57
N ALA A 213 -9.73 -3.08 4.41
CA ALA A 213 -10.56 -2.54 3.34
C ALA A 213 -11.65 -3.54 2.84
N ALA A 214 -11.34 -4.84 2.81
CA ALA A 214 -12.25 -5.86 2.33
C ALA A 214 -13.28 -6.36 3.36
N TYR A 215 -13.34 -5.77 4.57
CA TYR A 215 -14.44 -6.09 5.50
C TYR A 215 -15.73 -5.40 5.07
N ASP A 216 -16.84 -6.11 5.18
CA ASP A 216 -18.16 -5.58 4.86
C ASP A 216 -18.45 -4.29 5.64
N GLY A 217 -18.94 -3.27 4.94
CA GLY A 217 -19.30 -1.97 5.50
C GLY A 217 -18.14 -0.97 5.62
N VAL A 218 -16.90 -1.39 5.41
CA VAL A 218 -15.75 -0.49 5.26
C VAL A 218 -15.81 0.18 3.89
N ILE A 219 -15.45 1.44 3.79
CA ILE A 219 -15.29 2.15 2.51
C ILE A 219 -13.87 1.93 2.03
N ALA A 220 -13.72 1.06 1.03
CA ALA A 220 -12.43 0.72 0.43
C ALA A 220 -12.06 1.70 -0.68
N VAL A 221 -10.86 2.28 -0.60
CA VAL A 221 -10.44 3.37 -1.48
C VAL A 221 -9.22 3.01 -2.30
N ALA A 222 -9.36 3.04 -3.63
CA ALA A 222 -8.27 2.90 -4.60
C ALA A 222 -7.61 4.25 -4.90
N GLY A 223 -6.40 4.22 -5.45
CA GLY A 223 -5.65 5.39 -5.88
C GLY A 223 -5.84 5.69 -7.36
N ILE A 224 -5.88 6.98 -7.72
CA ILE A 224 -5.82 7.46 -9.11
C ILE A 224 -4.60 8.34 -9.35
N ASN A 225 -4.20 8.39 -10.62
CA ASN A 225 -3.23 9.33 -11.16
C ASN A 225 -3.83 10.72 -11.40
N GLU A 226 -2.99 11.68 -11.75
CA GLU A 226 -3.39 13.07 -12.05
C GLU A 226 -4.33 13.16 -13.27
N ASP A 227 -4.19 12.28 -14.25
CA ASP A 227 -5.07 12.17 -15.40
C ASP A 227 -6.43 11.50 -15.12
N GLY A 228 -6.66 11.08 -13.87
CA GLY A 228 -7.88 10.42 -13.41
C GLY A 228 -7.92 8.90 -13.68
N THR A 229 -6.87 8.33 -14.25
CA THR A 229 -6.77 6.88 -14.43
C THR A 229 -6.39 6.17 -13.13
N HIS A 230 -6.68 4.87 -13.04
CA HIS A 230 -6.23 4.03 -11.92
C HIS A 230 -4.71 4.09 -11.78
N ALA A 231 -4.21 4.30 -10.57
CA ALA A 231 -2.78 4.33 -10.31
C ALA A 231 -2.18 2.92 -10.36
N ASP A 232 -1.07 2.75 -11.08
CA ASP A 232 -0.37 1.45 -11.19
C ASP A 232 0.08 0.90 -9.83
N SER A 233 0.31 1.78 -8.87
CA SER A 233 0.63 1.41 -7.49
C SER A 233 -0.57 0.93 -6.68
N SER A 234 -1.81 1.17 -7.13
CA SER A 234 -3.03 0.78 -6.42
C SER A 234 -3.44 -0.66 -6.76
N VAL A 235 -3.87 -1.40 -5.75
CA VAL A 235 -4.51 -2.71 -5.96
C VAL A 235 -5.95 -2.53 -6.44
N SER A 236 -6.38 -3.41 -7.34
CA SER A 236 -7.76 -3.51 -7.79
C SER A 236 -8.45 -4.71 -7.15
N GLY A 237 -9.76 -4.61 -6.90
CA GLY A 237 -10.54 -5.71 -6.33
C GLY A 237 -12.03 -5.40 -6.27
N THR A 238 -12.86 -6.45 -6.17
CA THR A 238 -14.32 -6.31 -6.07
C THR A 238 -14.80 -5.63 -4.79
N TYR A 239 -13.92 -5.49 -3.82
CA TYR A 239 -14.19 -4.79 -2.57
C TYR A 239 -13.95 -3.27 -2.67
N VAL A 240 -13.36 -2.78 -3.76
CA VAL A 240 -13.12 -1.33 -3.95
C VAL A 240 -14.44 -0.61 -4.15
N ASP A 241 -14.73 0.38 -3.30
CA ASP A 241 -15.95 1.18 -3.40
C ASP A 241 -15.77 2.41 -4.27
N VAL A 242 -14.71 3.18 -4.01
CA VAL A 242 -14.42 4.44 -4.72
C VAL A 242 -12.92 4.63 -4.87
N ALA A 243 -12.56 5.66 -5.63
CA ALA A 243 -11.17 6.07 -5.78
C ALA A 243 -10.97 7.55 -5.41
N ALA A 244 -9.73 7.90 -5.11
CA ALA A 244 -9.31 9.27 -4.88
C ALA A 244 -7.84 9.45 -5.27
N PRO A 245 -7.30 10.69 -5.32
CA PRO A 245 -5.90 10.94 -5.62
C PRO A 245 -4.93 10.09 -4.78
N GLY A 246 -4.02 9.36 -5.43
CA GLY A 246 -3.13 8.40 -4.79
C GLY A 246 -1.66 8.52 -5.14
N VAL A 247 -1.24 9.41 -6.04
CA VAL A 247 0.16 9.57 -6.46
C VAL A 247 0.58 11.03 -6.44
N LYS A 248 1.88 11.30 -6.34
CA LYS A 248 2.46 12.66 -6.26
C LYS A 248 1.73 13.52 -5.23
N ILE A 249 1.72 13.05 -4.01
CA ILE A 249 0.98 13.70 -2.92
C ILE A 249 1.89 14.69 -2.20
N GLU A 250 1.53 15.95 -2.29
CA GLU A 250 2.21 17.05 -1.62
C GLU A 250 1.50 17.39 -0.32
N GLY A 251 2.27 17.76 0.70
CA GLY A 251 1.70 18.22 1.95
C GLY A 251 2.71 18.49 3.05
N PRO A 252 2.21 18.83 4.24
CA PRO A 252 3.02 19.20 5.39
C PRO A 252 4.01 18.14 5.83
N ALA A 253 5.25 18.55 6.05
CA ALA A 253 6.26 17.72 6.67
C ALA A 253 6.04 17.64 8.19
N PRO A 254 6.49 16.56 8.86
CA PRO A 254 6.28 16.37 10.29
C PRO A 254 7.08 17.33 11.15
N GLN A 255 8.14 17.94 10.60
CA GLN A 255 8.99 18.91 11.29
C GLN A 255 9.13 20.19 10.48
N GLY A 256 9.13 21.33 11.21
CA GLY A 256 9.18 22.66 10.59
C GLY A 256 7.81 23.14 10.11
N ALA A 257 7.82 24.03 9.12
CA ALA A 257 6.61 24.59 8.49
C ALA A 257 6.60 24.36 6.99
N GLY A 258 7.49 23.51 6.49
CA GLY A 258 7.66 23.22 5.07
C GLY A 258 6.84 22.02 4.59
N TYR A 259 6.88 21.85 3.30
CA TYR A 259 6.12 20.84 2.57
C TYR A 259 7.06 19.86 1.86
N GLY A 260 6.55 18.73 1.51
CA GLY A 260 7.25 17.74 0.70
C GLY A 260 6.29 17.01 -0.21
N THR A 261 6.84 16.22 -1.12
CA THR A 261 6.11 15.41 -2.09
C THR A 261 6.39 13.92 -1.84
N ASP A 262 5.36 13.13 -1.75
CA ASP A 262 5.44 11.68 -1.87
C ASP A 262 5.12 11.30 -3.32
N GLU A 263 6.16 11.11 -4.12
CA GLU A 263 6.04 10.81 -5.55
C GLU A 263 5.40 9.45 -5.81
N ALA A 264 5.75 8.46 -5.00
CA ALA A 264 5.20 7.11 -5.12
C ALA A 264 3.73 7.07 -4.74
N GLY A 265 3.35 7.89 -3.76
CA GLY A 265 2.00 7.94 -3.25
C GLY A 265 1.56 6.64 -2.58
N GLY A 266 0.28 6.38 -2.62
CA GLY A 266 -0.35 5.17 -2.11
C GLY A 266 -1.84 5.35 -1.88
N THR A 267 -2.55 4.23 -1.82
CA THR A 267 -3.98 4.19 -1.48
C THR A 267 -4.27 4.75 -0.07
N SER A 268 -3.24 4.87 0.76
CA SER A 268 -3.28 5.54 2.06
C SER A 268 -3.77 6.99 1.97
N PHE A 269 -3.23 7.74 1.02
CA PHE A 269 -3.61 9.14 0.81
C PHE A 269 -4.98 9.25 0.17
N ALA A 270 -5.31 8.33 -0.75
CA ALA A 270 -6.65 8.23 -1.31
C ALA A 270 -7.71 8.01 -0.21
N ALA A 271 -7.45 7.11 0.74
CA ALA A 271 -8.32 6.88 1.89
C ALA A 271 -8.45 8.14 2.78
N ALA A 272 -7.38 8.93 2.91
CA ALA A 272 -7.44 10.19 3.65
C ALA A 272 -8.39 11.21 3.00
N TYR A 273 -8.35 11.39 1.67
CA TYR A 273 -9.29 12.26 0.97
C TYR A 273 -10.74 11.83 1.17
N VAL A 274 -11.02 10.53 1.06
CA VAL A 274 -12.38 9.99 1.29
C VAL A 274 -12.80 10.12 2.75
N SER A 275 -11.87 9.95 3.72
CA SER A 275 -12.14 10.19 5.14
C SER A 275 -12.54 11.64 5.42
N GLY A 276 -11.90 12.60 4.72
CA GLY A 276 -12.30 13.99 4.76
C GLY A 276 -13.72 14.22 4.23
N VAL A 277 -14.07 13.59 3.10
CA VAL A 277 -15.45 13.65 2.55
C VAL A 277 -16.45 13.01 3.49
N ALA A 278 -16.10 11.89 4.12
CA ALA A 278 -16.93 11.25 5.15
C ALA A 278 -17.16 12.19 6.36
N ALA A 279 -16.13 12.95 6.76
CA ALA A 279 -16.25 13.94 7.83
C ALA A 279 -17.16 15.11 7.44
N LEU A 280 -17.05 15.64 6.22
CA LEU A 280 -17.99 16.64 5.69
C LEU A 280 -19.43 16.13 5.74
N LEU A 281 -19.66 14.90 5.26
CA LEU A 281 -20.99 14.27 5.26
C LEU A 281 -21.51 14.01 6.67
N ARG A 282 -20.66 13.57 7.59
CA ARG A 282 -21.06 13.31 8.97
C ARG A 282 -21.50 14.60 9.69
N ALA A 283 -20.83 15.73 9.42
CA ALA A 283 -21.24 17.03 9.94
C ALA A 283 -22.54 17.53 9.29
N TYR A 284 -22.71 17.30 7.98
CA TYR A 284 -23.89 17.75 7.23
C TYR A 284 -25.13 16.89 7.51
N LEU A 285 -24.95 15.59 7.71
CA LEU A 285 -26.00 14.59 7.93
C LEU A 285 -25.75 13.82 9.25
N PRO A 286 -25.87 14.45 10.41
CA PRO A 286 -25.44 13.86 11.69
C PRO A 286 -26.22 12.59 12.09
N THR A 287 -27.43 12.41 11.58
CA THR A 287 -28.28 11.26 11.87
C THR A 287 -28.18 10.15 10.82
N ALA A 288 -27.43 10.36 9.73
CA ALA A 288 -27.27 9.35 8.69
C ALA A 288 -26.54 8.11 9.23
N THR A 289 -26.98 6.94 8.79
CA THR A 289 -26.28 5.69 9.09
C THR A 289 -25.01 5.56 8.28
N VAL A 290 -24.07 4.70 8.70
CA VAL A 290 -22.87 4.37 7.94
C VAL A 290 -23.23 3.94 6.51
N ALA A 291 -24.23 3.08 6.37
CA ALA A 291 -24.68 2.61 5.05
C ALA A 291 -25.18 3.75 4.17
N GLN A 292 -25.87 4.75 4.74
CA GLN A 292 -26.32 5.93 3.99
C GLN A 292 -25.15 6.83 3.57
N ILE A 293 -24.16 7.03 4.45
CA ILE A 293 -22.94 7.79 4.13
C ILE A 293 -22.15 7.10 3.01
N ARG A 294 -21.87 5.78 3.15
CA ARG A 294 -21.19 4.98 2.14
C ARG A 294 -21.91 5.08 0.79
N ARG A 295 -23.21 4.74 0.77
CA ARG A 295 -24.03 4.78 -0.45
C ARG A 295 -24.00 6.16 -1.10
N ARG A 296 -24.02 7.23 -0.30
CA ARG A 296 -23.97 8.60 -0.81
C ARG A 296 -22.63 8.88 -1.50
N ILE A 297 -21.52 8.48 -0.91
CA ILE A 297 -20.19 8.59 -1.50
C ILE A 297 -20.14 7.82 -2.83
N GLU A 298 -20.64 6.59 -2.88
CA GLU A 298 -20.69 5.75 -4.09
C GLU A 298 -21.54 6.36 -5.20
N LEU A 299 -22.76 6.78 -4.88
CA LEU A 299 -23.72 7.30 -5.86
C LEU A 299 -23.35 8.67 -6.45
N THR A 300 -22.56 9.44 -5.71
CA THR A 300 -22.17 10.79 -6.10
C THR A 300 -20.74 10.89 -6.64
N ALA A 301 -20.02 9.77 -6.67
CA ALA A 301 -18.71 9.68 -7.30
C ALA A 301 -18.80 10.02 -8.79
N ASP A 302 -17.69 10.49 -9.35
CA ASP A 302 -17.53 10.69 -10.79
C ASP A 302 -17.33 9.32 -11.43
N ALA A 303 -18.44 8.73 -11.87
CA ALA A 303 -18.49 7.35 -12.33
C ALA A 303 -17.68 7.11 -13.60
N PRO A 304 -17.00 5.95 -13.73
CA PRO A 304 -16.40 5.54 -14.99
C PRO A 304 -17.49 5.35 -16.08
N PRO A 305 -17.15 5.49 -17.38
CA PRO A 305 -18.11 5.41 -18.47
C PRO A 305 -18.96 4.13 -18.48
N ASP A 306 -18.35 3.01 -18.11
CA ASP A 306 -18.99 1.68 -18.08
C ASP A 306 -19.61 1.32 -16.71
N GLY A 307 -19.70 2.28 -15.80
CA GLY A 307 -20.18 2.08 -14.44
C GLY A 307 -19.11 1.50 -13.52
N TYR A 308 -19.54 0.74 -12.50
CA TYR A 308 -18.60 0.13 -11.54
C TYR A 308 -17.51 -0.73 -12.22
N ASN A 309 -16.26 -0.55 -11.77
CA ASN A 309 -15.18 -1.46 -12.10
C ASN A 309 -14.25 -1.70 -10.90
N PRO A 310 -13.51 -2.84 -10.84
CA PRO A 310 -12.66 -3.19 -9.70
C PRO A 310 -11.44 -2.29 -9.48
N GLN A 311 -11.11 -1.40 -10.40
CA GLN A 311 -9.96 -0.51 -10.33
C GLN A 311 -10.28 0.77 -9.55
N VAL A 312 -11.45 1.35 -9.79
CA VAL A 312 -11.86 2.63 -9.21
C VAL A 312 -13.23 2.57 -8.50
N GLY A 313 -13.80 1.38 -8.37
CA GLY A 313 -15.11 1.19 -7.76
C GLY A 313 -16.20 1.90 -8.54
N TYR A 314 -17.06 2.66 -7.83
CA TYR A 314 -18.10 3.50 -8.40
C TYR A 314 -17.57 4.82 -8.99
N GLY A 315 -16.27 5.06 -8.89
CA GLY A 315 -15.60 6.22 -9.49
C GLY A 315 -14.84 7.08 -8.48
N VAL A 316 -14.42 8.25 -8.95
CA VAL A 316 -13.63 9.18 -8.14
C VAL A 316 -14.56 9.95 -7.22
N VAL A 317 -14.24 9.99 -5.92
CA VAL A 317 -15.03 10.73 -4.93
C VAL A 317 -15.17 12.21 -5.32
N ASN A 318 -16.37 12.77 -5.15
CA ASN A 318 -16.65 14.16 -5.45
C ASN A 318 -17.29 14.85 -4.22
N PRO A 319 -16.54 15.68 -3.48
CA PRO A 319 -17.01 16.30 -2.24
C PRO A 319 -18.27 17.17 -2.47
N TYR A 320 -18.28 18.00 -3.52
CA TYR A 320 -19.38 18.89 -3.82
C TYR A 320 -20.68 18.11 -4.14
N ARG A 321 -20.58 17.11 -5.02
CA ARG A 321 -21.73 16.25 -5.34
C ARG A 321 -22.20 15.43 -4.15
N ALA A 322 -21.27 14.98 -3.30
CA ALA A 322 -21.60 14.21 -2.10
C ALA A 322 -22.50 15.02 -1.15
N LEU A 323 -22.30 16.32 -1.01
CA LEU A 323 -23.13 17.17 -0.15
C LEU A 323 -24.34 17.73 -0.88
N GLY A 324 -24.17 18.21 -2.10
CA GLY A 324 -25.20 18.97 -2.83
C GLY A 324 -26.26 18.15 -3.55
N THR A 325 -26.00 16.84 -3.83
CA THR A 325 -26.98 16.02 -4.55
C THR A 325 -28.18 15.67 -3.67
N ILE A 326 -29.39 15.91 -4.20
CA ILE A 326 -30.62 15.44 -3.56
C ILE A 326 -30.80 13.96 -3.94
N LEU A 327 -30.57 13.07 -2.99
CA LEU A 327 -30.87 11.65 -3.15
C LEU A 327 -32.27 11.37 -2.59
N ASP A 328 -33.10 10.67 -3.36
CA ASP A 328 -34.37 10.17 -2.85
C ASP A 328 -34.12 9.09 -1.77
N PRO A 329 -34.54 9.32 -0.51
CA PRO A 329 -34.36 8.34 0.55
C PRO A 329 -35.12 7.01 0.28
N ARG A 330 -36.11 7.05 -0.61
CA ARG A 330 -36.96 5.91 -0.97
C ARG A 330 -36.53 5.26 -2.30
N ALA A 331 -35.68 5.93 -3.07
CA ALA A 331 -35.12 5.30 -4.25
C ALA A 331 -34.22 4.15 -3.81
N ASP A 332 -34.80 2.96 -3.85
CA ASP A 332 -34.05 1.70 -3.86
C ASP A 332 -33.28 1.60 -5.20
N VAL A 333 -32.42 2.59 -5.43
CA VAL A 333 -31.45 2.49 -6.51
C VAL A 333 -30.50 1.38 -6.06
N ARG A 334 -30.85 0.15 -6.43
CA ARG A 334 -29.90 -0.95 -6.38
C ARG A 334 -28.78 -0.52 -7.30
N LEU A 335 -27.67 -0.06 -6.69
CA LEU A 335 -26.42 -0.05 -7.43
C LEU A 335 -26.33 -1.46 -8.02
N ALA A 336 -26.15 -1.54 -9.33
CA ALA A 336 -26.00 -2.83 -9.97
C ALA A 336 -24.91 -3.57 -9.15
N ALA A 337 -25.28 -4.75 -8.66
CA ALA A 337 -24.26 -5.58 -7.99
C ALA A 337 -23.05 -5.64 -8.92
N PRO A 338 -21.84 -5.46 -8.40
CA PRO A 338 -20.65 -5.54 -9.25
C PRO A 338 -20.77 -6.83 -10.06
N PRO A 339 -20.54 -6.79 -11.39
CA PRO A 339 -20.62 -7.99 -12.19
C PRO A 339 -19.71 -9.04 -11.55
N PRO A 340 -20.15 -10.33 -11.49
CA PRO A 340 -19.29 -11.38 -10.96
C PRO A 340 -17.97 -11.32 -11.72
N VAL A 341 -16.89 -11.06 -10.99
CA VAL A 341 -15.55 -11.03 -11.59
C VAL A 341 -15.30 -12.42 -12.15
N PRO A 342 -15.07 -12.57 -13.46
CA PRO A 342 -14.63 -13.84 -14.00
C PRO A 342 -13.39 -14.27 -13.20
N PRO A 343 -13.25 -15.55 -12.83
CA PRO A 343 -12.08 -16.01 -12.10
C PRO A 343 -10.85 -15.55 -12.87
N GLN A 344 -10.11 -14.62 -12.27
CA GLN A 344 -8.86 -14.14 -12.83
C GLN A 344 -7.95 -15.36 -12.81
N HIS A 345 -7.67 -15.92 -13.99
CA HIS A 345 -6.61 -16.88 -14.10
C HIS A 345 -5.35 -16.17 -13.57
N PRO A 346 -4.65 -16.77 -12.61
CA PRO A 346 -3.41 -16.17 -12.11
C PRO A 346 -2.59 -15.78 -13.32
N ALA A 347 -2.16 -14.52 -13.37
CA ALA A 347 -1.34 -14.01 -14.46
C ALA A 347 -0.21 -15.01 -14.66
N THR A 348 -0.15 -15.62 -15.84
CA THR A 348 0.86 -16.62 -16.13
C THR A 348 2.19 -15.89 -16.04
N ASP A 349 2.96 -16.20 -14.97
CA ASP A 349 4.30 -15.63 -14.79
C ASP A 349 5.08 -15.85 -16.11
N PRO A 350 5.37 -14.79 -16.88
CA PRO A 350 6.05 -14.93 -18.17
C PRO A 350 7.41 -15.59 -18.04
N LEU A 351 7.96 -15.63 -16.83
CA LEU A 351 9.21 -16.29 -16.49
C LEU A 351 9.02 -17.69 -15.89
N ALA A 352 7.80 -18.18 -15.69
CA ALA A 352 7.57 -19.49 -15.09
C ALA A 352 8.25 -20.62 -15.85
N GLY A 353 8.25 -20.54 -17.19
CA GLY A 353 8.98 -21.48 -18.05
C GLY A 353 10.50 -21.40 -17.82
N ALA A 354 11.05 -20.21 -17.79
CA ALA A 354 12.48 -19.99 -17.56
C ALA A 354 12.90 -20.40 -16.13
N LYS A 355 12.09 -20.11 -15.12
CA LYS A 355 12.33 -20.54 -13.74
C LYS A 355 12.32 -22.06 -13.59
N ARG A 356 11.38 -22.76 -14.23
CA ARG A 356 11.35 -24.23 -14.26
C ARG A 356 12.56 -24.80 -15.01
N ALA A 357 12.94 -24.25 -16.15
CA ALA A 357 14.13 -24.66 -16.87
C ALA A 357 15.40 -24.46 -16.04
N ALA A 358 15.57 -23.32 -15.39
CA ALA A 358 16.69 -23.02 -14.51
C ALA A 358 16.78 -23.99 -13.32
N ALA A 359 15.64 -24.36 -12.73
CA ALA A 359 15.56 -25.31 -11.61
C ALA A 359 16.07 -26.71 -11.98
N TRP A 360 16.01 -27.11 -13.25
CA TRP A 360 16.56 -28.40 -13.73
C TRP A 360 17.98 -28.29 -14.31
N ILE A 361 18.27 -27.19 -15.00
CA ILE A 361 19.59 -27.00 -15.66
C ILE A 361 20.69 -26.77 -14.62
N ALA A 362 20.44 -26.01 -13.56
CA ALA A 362 21.47 -25.71 -12.56
C ALA A 362 21.93 -26.97 -11.79
N PRO A 363 21.05 -27.84 -11.23
CA PRO A 363 21.48 -29.08 -10.59
C PRO A 363 22.14 -30.05 -11.59
N ALA A 364 21.61 -30.15 -12.82
CA ALA A 364 22.21 -31.00 -13.86
C ALA A 364 23.63 -30.56 -14.21
N GLY A 365 23.87 -29.25 -14.32
CA GLY A 365 25.20 -28.68 -14.53
C GLY A 365 26.17 -28.98 -13.39
N ILE A 366 25.72 -28.86 -12.14
CA ILE A 366 26.52 -29.19 -10.96
C ILE A 366 26.87 -30.68 -10.93
N LEU A 367 25.91 -31.57 -11.21
CA LEU A 367 26.14 -33.01 -11.28
C LEU A 367 27.13 -33.37 -12.39
N LEU A 368 26.99 -32.77 -13.57
CA LEU A 368 27.92 -33.01 -14.67
C LEU A 368 29.33 -32.53 -14.34
N ALA A 369 29.47 -31.36 -13.74
CA ALA A 369 30.77 -30.84 -13.29
C ALA A 369 31.41 -31.77 -12.21
N GLY A 370 30.60 -32.22 -11.24
CA GLY A 370 31.05 -33.19 -10.22
C GLY A 370 31.51 -34.54 -10.85
N LEU A 371 30.75 -35.05 -11.80
CA LEU A 371 31.10 -36.27 -12.53
C LEU A 371 32.40 -36.11 -13.32
N LEU A 372 32.58 -34.98 -14.02
CA LEU A 372 33.83 -34.70 -14.73
C LEU A 372 35.04 -34.60 -13.81
N LEU A 373 34.89 -34.03 -12.62
CA LEU A 373 35.92 -33.96 -11.60
C LEU A 373 36.28 -35.34 -11.07
N LEU A 374 35.31 -36.25 -10.89
CA LEU A 374 35.53 -37.62 -10.44
C LEU A 374 36.14 -38.53 -11.53
N VAL A 375 35.71 -38.35 -12.78
CA VAL A 375 36.19 -39.17 -13.91
C VAL A 375 37.58 -38.73 -14.37
N ARG A 376 37.93 -37.47 -14.28
CA ARG A 376 39.22 -36.91 -14.70
C ARG A 376 40.43 -37.65 -14.09
N PRO A 377 40.53 -37.94 -12.78
CA PRO A 377 41.65 -38.70 -12.20
C PRO A 377 41.64 -40.16 -12.64
N VAL A 378 40.47 -40.77 -12.85
CA VAL A 378 40.34 -42.14 -13.32
C VAL A 378 40.89 -42.26 -14.76
N LEU A 379 40.47 -41.34 -15.64
CA LEU A 379 40.98 -41.30 -17.03
C LEU A 379 42.48 -41.01 -17.08
N ARG A 380 42.99 -40.10 -16.25
CA ARG A 380 44.45 -39.84 -16.18
C ARG A 380 45.21 -41.04 -15.70
N ARG A 381 44.76 -41.76 -14.67
CA ARG A 381 45.38 -43.00 -14.16
C ARG A 381 45.24 -44.13 -15.17
N GLY A 382 44.11 -44.27 -15.85
CA GLY A 382 43.87 -45.25 -16.89
C GLY A 382 44.85 -45.07 -18.09
N ARG A 383 44.97 -43.83 -18.56
CA ARG A 383 45.93 -43.51 -19.66
C ARG A 383 47.38 -43.74 -19.25
N ALA A 384 47.77 -43.37 -18.03
CA ALA A 384 49.14 -43.59 -17.51
C ALA A 384 49.49 -45.07 -17.38
N ARG A 385 48.50 -45.96 -17.19
CA ARG A 385 48.71 -47.42 -17.08
C ARG A 385 48.38 -48.18 -18.36
N GLY A 386 48.13 -47.52 -19.46
CA GLY A 386 47.73 -48.16 -20.72
C GLY A 386 46.44 -48.99 -20.60
N TRP A 387 45.53 -48.62 -19.70
CA TRP A 387 44.27 -49.30 -19.41
C TRP A 387 44.42 -50.77 -18.93
N ARG A 388 45.59 -51.14 -18.33
CA ARG A 388 45.79 -52.46 -17.76
C ARG A 388 45.09 -52.54 -16.41
N PRO A 389 44.43 -53.66 -16.07
CA PRO A 389 43.85 -53.86 -14.73
C PRO A 389 44.92 -53.73 -13.67
N GLY A 390 44.57 -53.13 -12.51
CA GLY A 390 45.49 -53.07 -11.38
C GLY A 390 45.78 -54.48 -10.85
N ALA A 391 47.04 -54.78 -10.58
CA ALA A 391 47.39 -56.05 -9.89
C ALA A 391 46.71 -56.14 -8.54
N ALA A 392 45.98 -57.21 -8.31
CA ALA A 392 45.48 -57.51 -6.97
C ALA A 392 46.67 -57.72 -6.01
N LEU A 393 46.63 -57.03 -4.89
CA LEU A 393 47.59 -57.32 -3.80
C LEU A 393 47.16 -58.65 -3.19
N ASP A 394 47.84 -59.75 -3.61
CA ASP A 394 47.79 -61.02 -2.88
C ASP A 394 48.37 -60.79 -1.47
N ARG A 395 47.50 -60.71 -0.49
CA ARG A 395 47.88 -60.84 0.91
C ARG A 395 48.02 -62.32 1.23
N GLU A 396 49.19 -62.85 1.02
CA GLU A 396 49.58 -64.11 1.65
C GLU A 396 49.61 -63.89 3.17
N LEU A 397 48.57 -64.40 3.82
CA LEU A 397 48.63 -64.67 5.25
C LEU A 397 49.58 -65.85 5.48
N THR A 398 50.84 -65.60 5.71
CA THR A 398 51.73 -66.59 6.29
C THR A 398 51.54 -66.59 7.81
N ARG A 399 51.03 -67.70 8.28
CA ARG A 399 51.09 -68.15 9.69
C ARG A 399 52.51 -68.20 10.17
N ARG A 400 52.78 -67.57 11.29
CA ARG A 400 53.38 -68.24 12.49
C ARG A 400 53.22 -67.35 13.69
#